data_77ef5757ad6be67b3a6df87c5f3a1afc
#
_entry.id   77ef5757ad6be67b3a6df87c5f3a1afc
#
_cell.length_a   1.000
_cell.length_b   1.000
_cell.length_c   1.000
_cell.angle_alpha   90.00
_cell.angle_beta   90.00
_cell.angle_gamma   90.00
#
_symmetry.space_group_name_H-M   'P 1'
#
loop_
_entity.id
_entity.type
_entity.pdbx_description
1 polymer ?
#
loop_
_entity_poly.entity_id
_entity_poly.type
_entity_poly.pdbx_seq_one_letter_code
_entity_poly.pdbx_strand_id
1 'polypeptide(L)'
;MVTFSFIKPPARGSLRRRRMADALRRLTAALCVGLAVLFGLEAVLAVVETEPMVVAARSIRRGDIILAADVQLADMPVSAAGPSWTGNIEDVVGKVAQIDIEAADPISTHMARDAPVTPTGTTVIEVRLASSVDDVLAGDRVRLVSAVGCEGADCTLAENATVMNVGKPDTTGALGGNDRLVSFSMPPEAAAKVMELQQAGAIMAVVR
;
A
#
# COMPACT_ATOMS: atom_id res chain seq x y z
N MET A 1 -26.84 -51.76 -15.47
CA MET A 1 -27.14 -52.88 -14.56
C MET A 1 -25.80 -53.56 -14.29
N VAL A 2 -25.15 -53.27 -13.15
CA VAL A 2 -23.83 -53.78 -12.81
C VAL A 2 -24.07 -55.00 -11.92
N THR A 3 -23.81 -56.22 -12.43
CA THR A 3 -23.91 -57.45 -11.71
C THR A 3 -22.69 -57.68 -10.81
N PHE A 4 -22.89 -57.51 -9.53
CA PHE A 4 -21.85 -57.88 -8.54
C PHE A 4 -21.75 -59.42 -8.47
N SER A 5 -20.67 -59.99 -9.02
CA SER A 5 -20.31 -61.41 -8.88
C SER A 5 -19.83 -61.67 -7.44
N PHE A 6 -20.62 -62.41 -6.66
CA PHE A 6 -20.26 -62.86 -5.32
C PHE A 6 -19.01 -63.76 -5.37
N ILE A 7 -17.94 -63.30 -4.84
CA ILE A 7 -16.68 -64.08 -4.69
C ILE A 7 -16.93 -65.19 -3.70
N LYS A 8 -16.84 -66.44 -4.19
CA LYS A 8 -16.95 -67.68 -3.41
C LYS A 8 -15.93 -67.69 -2.27
N PRO A 9 -16.32 -68.04 -1.02
CA PRO A 9 -15.40 -68.06 0.09
C PRO A 9 -14.32 -69.14 -0.08
N PRO A 10 -13.03 -68.85 0.10
CA PRO A 10 -11.96 -69.85 0.00
C PRO A 10 -11.99 -70.82 1.16
N ALA A 11 -11.77 -72.13 0.84
CA ALA A 11 -11.71 -73.23 1.75
C ALA A 11 -10.69 -73.02 2.88
N ARG A 12 -11.00 -73.58 4.07
CA ARG A 12 -10.31 -73.66 5.38
C ARG A 12 -8.81 -73.31 5.36
N GLY A 13 -8.46 -72.07 5.43
CA GLY A 13 -7.11 -71.58 5.74
C GLY A 13 -6.96 -71.39 7.24
N SER A 14 -5.76 -71.60 7.78
CA SER A 14 -5.42 -71.46 9.20
C SER A 14 -5.88 -70.10 9.76
N LEU A 15 -6.33 -70.07 11.01
CA LEU A 15 -6.80 -68.81 11.71
C LEU A 15 -5.81 -67.67 11.58
N ARG A 16 -4.52 -67.94 11.46
CA ARG A 16 -3.47 -66.96 11.24
C ARG A 16 -3.58 -66.29 9.88
N ARG A 17 -3.94 -67.02 8.82
CA ARG A 17 -4.11 -66.50 7.44
C ARG A 17 -5.33 -65.62 7.32
N ARG A 18 -6.41 -65.94 8.05
CA ARG A 18 -7.61 -65.09 8.11
C ARG A 18 -7.35 -63.78 8.83
N ARG A 19 -6.66 -63.81 9.98
CA ARG A 19 -6.26 -62.60 10.72
C ARG A 19 -5.33 -61.71 9.91
N MET A 20 -4.39 -62.30 9.17
CA MET A 20 -3.52 -61.52 8.25
C MET A 20 -4.29 -60.90 7.10
N ALA A 21 -5.25 -61.62 6.50
CA ALA A 21 -6.09 -61.06 5.43
C ALA A 21 -7.00 -59.94 5.92
N ASP A 22 -7.54 -60.03 7.14
CA ASP A 22 -8.37 -58.98 7.74
C ASP A 22 -7.52 -57.77 8.16
N ALA A 23 -6.32 -57.99 8.67
CA ALA A 23 -5.37 -56.90 8.96
C ALA A 23 -4.94 -56.18 7.68
N LEU A 24 -4.64 -56.92 6.61
CA LEU A 24 -4.28 -56.36 5.31
C LEU A 24 -5.43 -55.54 4.71
N ARG A 25 -6.68 -56.05 4.79
CA ARG A 25 -7.88 -55.28 4.32
C ARG A 25 -8.09 -53.99 5.09
N ARG A 26 -7.88 -54.01 6.42
CA ARG A 26 -7.98 -52.79 7.24
C ARG A 26 -6.88 -51.81 6.89
N LEU A 27 -5.67 -52.27 6.64
CA LEU A 27 -4.53 -51.46 6.26
C LEU A 27 -4.74 -50.82 4.87
N THR A 28 -5.22 -51.62 3.89
CA THR A 28 -5.53 -51.06 2.56
C THR A 28 -6.70 -50.06 2.60
N ALA A 29 -7.73 -50.35 3.40
CA ALA A 29 -8.85 -49.41 3.56
C ALA A 29 -8.38 -48.08 4.21
N ALA A 30 -7.55 -48.18 5.27
CA ALA A 30 -6.99 -47.00 5.92
C ALA A 30 -6.08 -46.18 4.96
N LEU A 31 -5.26 -46.90 4.16
CA LEU A 31 -4.41 -46.25 3.15
C LEU A 31 -5.24 -45.55 2.07
N CYS A 32 -6.29 -46.20 1.56
CA CYS A 32 -7.18 -45.60 0.56
C CYS A 32 -7.89 -44.33 1.10
N VAL A 33 -8.36 -44.37 2.36
CA VAL A 33 -8.98 -43.19 3.00
C VAL A 33 -7.94 -42.08 3.17
N GLY A 34 -6.72 -42.42 3.64
CA GLY A 34 -5.64 -41.45 3.79
C GLY A 34 -5.26 -40.78 2.46
N LEU A 35 -5.13 -41.58 1.39
CA LEU A 35 -4.87 -41.04 0.04
C LEU A 35 -6.03 -40.17 -0.49
N ALA A 36 -7.27 -40.59 -0.27
CA ALA A 36 -8.43 -39.83 -0.68
C ALA A 36 -8.50 -38.46 0.01
N VAL A 37 -8.16 -38.40 1.30
CA VAL A 37 -8.07 -37.13 2.04
C VAL A 37 -6.93 -36.26 1.52
N LEU A 38 -5.76 -36.84 1.26
CA LEU A 38 -4.60 -36.13 0.71
C LEU A 38 -4.91 -35.53 -0.66
N PHE A 39 -5.41 -36.36 -1.59
CA PHE A 39 -5.78 -35.88 -2.94
C PHE A 39 -6.96 -34.88 -2.91
N GLY A 40 -7.89 -35.06 -1.97
CA GLY A 40 -8.97 -34.11 -1.77
C GLY A 40 -8.44 -32.75 -1.29
N LEU A 41 -7.47 -32.74 -0.38
CA LEU A 41 -6.85 -31.53 0.12
C LEU A 41 -6.00 -30.82 -0.97
N GLU A 42 -5.21 -31.60 -1.73
CA GLU A 42 -4.45 -31.07 -2.86
C GLU A 42 -5.37 -30.49 -3.95
N ALA A 43 -6.49 -31.15 -4.24
CA ALA A 43 -7.47 -30.64 -5.21
C ALA A 43 -8.11 -29.32 -4.76
N VAL A 44 -8.39 -29.15 -3.46
CA VAL A 44 -8.91 -27.89 -2.91
C VAL A 44 -7.85 -26.79 -2.97
N LEU A 45 -6.60 -27.11 -2.65
CA LEU A 45 -5.49 -26.14 -2.72
C LEU A 45 -5.15 -25.76 -4.16
N ALA A 46 -5.30 -26.66 -5.12
CA ALA A 46 -5.04 -26.40 -6.55
C ALA A 46 -6.13 -25.54 -7.22
N VAL A 47 -7.31 -25.37 -6.61
CA VAL A 47 -8.40 -24.53 -7.12
C VAL A 47 -8.20 -23.05 -6.74
N VAL A 48 -7.31 -22.76 -5.79
CA VAL A 48 -7.00 -21.38 -5.43
C VAL A 48 -6.02 -20.82 -6.46
N GLU A 49 -6.56 -20.20 -7.51
CA GLU A 49 -5.75 -19.40 -8.44
C GLU A 49 -5.15 -18.22 -7.67
N THR A 50 -3.82 -18.12 -7.69
CA THR A 50 -3.08 -17.00 -7.11
C THR A 50 -2.47 -16.16 -8.23
N GLU A 51 -2.50 -14.85 -8.05
CA GLU A 51 -1.82 -13.90 -8.93
C GLU A 51 -0.78 -13.10 -8.13
N PRO A 52 0.37 -12.77 -8.76
CA PRO A 52 1.34 -11.90 -8.13
C PRO A 52 0.77 -10.49 -7.99
N MET A 53 0.79 -9.98 -6.76
CA MET A 53 0.36 -8.62 -6.43
C MET A 53 1.46 -7.87 -5.72
N VAL A 54 1.47 -6.56 -5.93
CA VAL A 54 2.38 -5.67 -5.21
C VAL A 54 1.86 -5.49 -3.79
N VAL A 55 2.71 -5.83 -2.81
CA VAL A 55 2.44 -5.62 -1.39
C VAL A 55 3.53 -4.76 -0.77
N ALA A 56 3.20 -4.06 0.30
CA ALA A 56 4.16 -3.28 1.05
C ALA A 56 5.13 -4.22 1.80
N ALA A 57 6.43 -4.05 1.58
CA ALA A 57 7.47 -4.79 2.30
C ALA A 57 7.67 -4.24 3.72
N ARG A 58 7.31 -2.99 3.95
CA ARG A 58 7.33 -2.28 5.24
C ARG A 58 6.23 -1.25 5.29
N SER A 59 5.91 -0.71 6.45
CA SER A 59 4.93 0.36 6.56
C SER A 59 5.38 1.62 5.82
N ILE A 60 4.47 2.20 5.03
CA ILE A 60 4.66 3.42 4.24
C ILE A 60 3.66 4.45 4.77
N ARG A 61 4.15 5.63 5.15
CA ARG A 61 3.27 6.68 5.66
C ARG A 61 2.63 7.47 4.52
N ARG A 62 1.45 7.97 4.78
CA ARG A 62 0.79 8.94 3.90
C ARG A 62 1.74 10.10 3.57
N GLY A 63 1.89 10.44 2.29
CA GLY A 63 2.77 11.48 1.80
C GLY A 63 4.21 11.05 1.49
N ASP A 64 4.62 9.87 1.89
CA ASP A 64 5.95 9.33 1.53
C ASP A 64 5.96 8.87 0.06
N ILE A 65 7.11 9.03 -0.58
CA ILE A 65 7.35 8.48 -1.93
C ILE A 65 7.64 6.98 -1.77
N ILE A 66 6.91 6.17 -2.53
CA ILE A 66 7.07 4.72 -2.54
C ILE A 66 8.36 4.36 -3.27
N LEU A 67 9.31 3.79 -2.57
CA LEU A 67 10.58 3.33 -3.15
C LEU A 67 10.50 1.85 -3.53
N ALA A 68 11.37 1.41 -4.42
CA ALA A 68 11.46 -0.01 -4.79
C ALA A 68 11.78 -0.95 -3.59
N ALA A 69 12.44 -0.43 -2.55
CA ALA A 69 12.70 -1.17 -1.31
C ALA A 69 11.47 -1.28 -0.38
N ASP A 70 10.42 -0.51 -0.64
CA ASP A 70 9.20 -0.48 0.18
C ASP A 70 8.15 -1.49 -0.29
N VAL A 71 8.36 -2.09 -1.46
CA VAL A 71 7.38 -2.96 -2.12
C VAL A 71 8.01 -4.28 -2.54
N GLN A 72 7.17 -5.31 -2.60
CA GLN A 72 7.55 -6.64 -3.08
C GLN A 72 6.35 -7.30 -3.76
N LEU A 73 6.61 -8.36 -4.53
CA LEU A 73 5.54 -9.19 -5.09
C LEU A 73 5.21 -10.31 -4.10
N ALA A 74 3.93 -10.56 -3.90
CA ALA A 74 3.41 -11.70 -3.15
C ALA A 74 2.26 -12.35 -3.92
N ASP A 75 2.22 -13.68 -3.91
CA ASP A 75 1.13 -14.43 -4.52
C ASP A 75 -0.11 -14.35 -3.62
N MET A 76 -1.19 -13.78 -4.14
CA MET A 76 -2.45 -13.64 -3.40
C MET A 76 -3.60 -14.32 -4.16
N PRO A 77 -4.60 -14.87 -3.44
CA PRO A 77 -5.76 -15.45 -4.08
C PRO A 77 -6.49 -14.44 -4.96
N VAL A 78 -6.82 -14.82 -6.20
CA VAL A 78 -7.55 -13.97 -7.16
C VAL A 78 -8.89 -13.48 -6.60
N SER A 79 -9.51 -14.26 -5.73
CA SER A 79 -10.76 -13.88 -5.05
C SER A 79 -10.62 -12.67 -4.10
N ALA A 80 -9.41 -12.38 -3.65
CA ALA A 80 -9.09 -11.20 -2.84
C ALA A 80 -8.68 -9.99 -3.70
N ALA A 81 -8.38 -10.23 -5.00
CA ALA A 81 -7.95 -9.22 -5.93
C ALA A 81 -9.14 -8.42 -6.46
N GLY A 82 -9.15 -7.11 -6.22
CA GLY A 82 -10.07 -6.19 -6.91
C GLY A 82 -9.45 -5.69 -8.23
N PRO A 83 -10.24 -5.11 -9.13
CA PRO A 83 -9.75 -4.62 -10.43
C PRO A 83 -8.75 -3.48 -10.35
N SER A 84 -8.51 -2.92 -9.19
CA SER A 84 -7.58 -1.81 -8.94
C SER A 84 -6.23 -2.26 -8.36
N TRP A 85 -6.04 -3.55 -8.11
CA TRP A 85 -4.77 -4.08 -7.64
C TRP A 85 -3.79 -4.22 -8.81
N THR A 86 -2.52 -3.96 -8.56
CA THR A 86 -1.49 -4.11 -9.59
C THR A 86 -0.53 -5.24 -9.27
N GLY A 87 -0.13 -5.97 -10.30
CA GLY A 87 0.94 -6.97 -10.25
C GLY A 87 2.29 -6.41 -10.67
N ASN A 88 2.36 -5.11 -11.04
CA ASN A 88 3.59 -4.51 -11.52
C ASN A 88 4.11 -3.46 -10.53
N ILE A 89 5.32 -3.67 -10.03
CA ILE A 89 5.99 -2.76 -9.08
C ILE A 89 6.18 -1.36 -9.70
N GLU A 90 6.42 -1.27 -11.01
CA GLU A 90 6.64 0.00 -11.70
C GLU A 90 5.40 0.92 -11.65
N ASP A 91 4.21 0.37 -11.47
CA ASP A 91 2.97 1.14 -11.39
C ASP A 91 2.85 1.95 -10.08
N VAL A 92 3.64 1.61 -9.06
CA VAL A 92 3.56 2.26 -7.74
C VAL A 92 4.86 2.91 -7.29
N VAL A 93 6.01 2.44 -7.78
CA VAL A 93 7.31 3.03 -7.44
C VAL A 93 7.44 4.44 -8.01
N GLY A 94 7.95 5.36 -7.17
CA GLY A 94 8.07 6.79 -7.51
C GLY A 94 6.79 7.60 -7.28
N LYS A 95 5.67 6.95 -6.95
CA LYS A 95 4.42 7.62 -6.59
C LYS A 95 4.37 7.98 -5.11
N VAL A 96 3.45 8.87 -4.77
CA VAL A 96 3.21 9.34 -3.39
C VAL A 96 2.06 8.55 -2.79
N ALA A 97 2.25 7.97 -1.61
CA ALA A 97 1.20 7.28 -0.87
C ALA A 97 0.12 8.25 -0.40
N GLN A 98 -1.15 7.97 -0.70
CA GLN A 98 -2.29 8.81 -0.31
C GLN A 98 -2.84 8.46 1.08
N ILE A 99 -2.53 7.28 1.57
CA ILE A 99 -2.93 6.76 2.88
C ILE A 99 -1.74 6.07 3.53
N ASP A 100 -1.83 5.81 4.83
CA ASP A 100 -0.89 4.93 5.50
C ASP A 100 -1.11 3.49 5.02
N ILE A 101 -0.03 2.80 4.68
CA ILE A 101 -0.03 1.42 4.18
C ILE A 101 0.81 0.59 5.15
N GLU A 102 0.21 -0.44 5.72
CA GLU A 102 0.90 -1.33 6.63
C GLU A 102 1.76 -2.36 5.89
N ALA A 103 2.73 -2.94 6.60
CA ALA A 103 3.53 -4.02 6.03
C ALA A 103 2.64 -5.23 5.68
N ALA A 104 2.88 -5.81 4.51
CA ALA A 104 2.12 -6.89 3.88
C ALA A 104 0.73 -6.49 3.32
N ASP A 105 0.32 -5.22 3.43
CA ASP A 105 -0.89 -4.76 2.75
C ASP A 105 -0.70 -4.76 1.23
N PRO A 106 -1.69 -5.24 0.47
CA PRO A 106 -1.67 -5.13 -0.98
C PRO A 106 -1.89 -3.68 -1.41
N ILE A 107 -1.11 -3.23 -2.40
CA ILE A 107 -1.15 -1.85 -2.88
C ILE A 107 -2.03 -1.76 -4.11
N SER A 108 -3.06 -0.90 -4.04
CA SER A 108 -3.89 -0.58 -5.19
C SER A 108 -3.44 0.73 -5.85
N THR A 109 -3.76 0.88 -7.14
CA THR A 109 -3.45 2.10 -7.90
C THR A 109 -4.09 3.37 -7.31
N HIS A 110 -5.17 3.22 -6.51
CA HIS A 110 -5.81 4.34 -5.82
C HIS A 110 -5.08 4.80 -4.55
N MET A 111 -4.19 3.97 -4.00
CA MET A 111 -3.41 4.30 -2.81
C MET A 111 -2.16 5.12 -3.14
N ALA A 112 -1.82 5.24 -4.42
CA ALA A 112 -0.64 5.94 -4.90
C ALA A 112 -1.01 6.93 -6.01
N ARG A 113 -0.45 8.14 -5.99
CA ARG A 113 -0.61 9.14 -7.05
C ARG A 113 0.75 9.59 -7.57
N ASP A 114 0.77 10.10 -8.78
CA ASP A 114 2.01 10.58 -9.39
C ASP A 114 2.65 11.68 -8.56
N ALA A 115 3.98 11.61 -8.40
CA ALA A 115 4.75 12.67 -7.76
C ALA A 115 4.64 13.95 -8.62
N PRO A 116 4.48 15.14 -7.98
CA PRO A 116 4.35 16.37 -8.73
C PRO A 116 5.63 16.70 -9.48
N VAL A 117 5.46 17.13 -10.74
CA VAL A 117 6.56 17.63 -11.58
C VAL A 117 6.50 19.15 -11.55
N THR A 118 7.66 19.80 -11.40
CA THR A 118 7.76 21.25 -11.41
C THR A 118 7.29 21.81 -12.76
N PRO A 119 6.22 22.62 -12.81
CA PRO A 119 5.75 23.22 -14.05
C PRO A 119 6.80 24.18 -14.61
N THR A 120 6.84 24.32 -15.95
CA THR A 120 7.74 25.27 -16.61
C THR A 120 7.39 26.70 -16.21
N GLY A 121 8.40 27.51 -15.90
CA GLY A 121 8.20 28.91 -15.50
C GLY A 121 7.82 29.11 -14.01
N THR A 122 7.87 28.05 -13.22
CA THR A 122 7.71 28.15 -11.76
C THR A 122 9.03 27.94 -11.02
N THR A 123 9.09 28.48 -9.81
CA THR A 123 10.23 28.35 -8.90
C THR A 123 9.78 27.51 -7.70
N VAL A 124 10.65 26.60 -7.26
CA VAL A 124 10.42 25.81 -6.03
C VAL A 124 11.13 26.50 -4.87
N ILE A 125 10.36 26.76 -3.81
CA ILE A 125 10.90 27.32 -2.56
C ILE A 125 10.43 26.47 -1.37
N GLU A 126 11.24 26.45 -0.32
CA GLU A 126 10.88 25.84 0.96
C GLU A 126 10.29 26.91 1.88
N VAL A 127 9.12 26.62 2.43
CA VAL A 127 8.38 27.53 3.28
C VAL A 127 8.07 26.85 4.60
N ARG A 128 8.33 27.55 5.70
CA ARG A 128 7.88 27.15 7.03
C ARG A 128 6.44 27.61 7.23
N LEU A 129 5.54 26.66 7.45
CA LEU A 129 4.13 26.96 7.69
C LEU A 129 3.83 27.09 9.18
N ALA A 130 2.99 28.07 9.52
CA ALA A 130 2.49 28.28 10.88
C ALA A 130 1.27 27.41 11.20
N SER A 131 0.64 26.82 10.18
CA SER A 131 -0.51 25.90 10.34
C SER A 131 -0.07 24.47 10.31
N SER A 132 -0.91 23.55 10.84
CA SER A 132 -0.66 22.11 10.72
C SER A 132 -0.66 21.70 9.22
N VAL A 133 0.26 20.80 8.88
CA VAL A 133 0.50 20.34 7.52
C VAL A 133 -0.02 18.92 7.33
N ASP A 134 -0.74 18.38 8.31
CA ASP A 134 -1.10 16.96 8.37
C ASP A 134 -2.05 16.54 7.23
N ASP A 135 -2.83 17.49 6.71
CA ASP A 135 -3.77 17.24 5.60
C ASP A 135 -3.21 17.58 4.22
N VAL A 136 -1.98 18.11 4.13
CA VAL A 136 -1.37 18.53 2.87
C VAL A 136 -0.49 17.43 2.31
N LEU A 137 -0.70 17.07 1.05
CA LEU A 137 0.07 16.05 0.34
C LEU A 137 0.81 16.65 -0.85
N ALA A 138 1.93 16.04 -1.21
CA ALA A 138 2.63 16.37 -2.46
C ALA A 138 1.66 16.26 -3.65
N GLY A 139 1.63 17.31 -4.51
CA GLY A 139 0.71 17.45 -5.63
C GLY A 139 -0.60 18.20 -5.32
N ASP A 140 -0.86 18.57 -4.04
CA ASP A 140 -2.00 19.42 -3.71
C ASP A 140 -1.79 20.85 -4.20
N ARG A 141 -2.89 21.51 -4.56
CA ARG A 141 -2.90 22.93 -4.86
C ARG A 141 -3.43 23.69 -3.66
N VAL A 142 -2.62 24.61 -3.17
CA VAL A 142 -2.93 25.40 -1.99
C VAL A 142 -2.83 26.88 -2.30
N ARG A 143 -3.56 27.68 -1.52
CA ARG A 143 -3.39 29.12 -1.46
C ARG A 143 -2.50 29.43 -0.26
N LEU A 144 -1.44 30.22 -0.48
CA LEU A 144 -0.61 30.74 0.59
C LEU A 144 -1.10 32.11 1.02
N VAL A 145 -1.36 32.27 2.30
CA VAL A 145 -1.80 33.50 2.90
C VAL A 145 -0.87 33.89 4.05
N SER A 146 -0.67 35.19 4.25
CA SER A 146 0.08 35.71 5.40
C SER A 146 -0.87 36.29 6.42
N ALA A 147 -0.57 36.08 7.70
CA ALA A 147 -1.31 36.74 8.80
C ALA A 147 -0.79 38.14 9.11
N VAL A 148 0.36 38.52 8.54
CA VAL A 148 1.08 39.78 8.86
C VAL A 148 1.51 40.46 7.58
N GLY A 149 1.53 41.78 7.58
CA GLY A 149 2.13 42.58 6.51
C GLY A 149 1.18 42.96 5.35
N CYS A 150 -0.11 42.82 5.54
CA CYS A 150 -1.10 43.23 4.52
C CYS A 150 -1.93 44.43 4.99
N GLU A 151 -1.95 45.45 4.20
CA GLU A 151 -2.91 46.56 4.34
C GLU A 151 -4.17 46.23 3.51
N GLY A 152 -5.07 45.39 4.07
CA GLY A 152 -6.33 45.04 3.41
C GLY A 152 -6.79 43.59 3.65
N ALA A 153 -7.98 43.27 3.11
CA ALA A 153 -8.68 41.99 3.41
C ALA A 153 -8.05 40.73 2.79
N ASP A 154 -7.18 40.86 1.78
CA ASP A 154 -6.65 39.74 1.03
C ASP A 154 -5.13 39.65 1.12
N CYS A 155 -4.66 38.96 2.17
CA CYS A 155 -3.24 38.64 2.35
C CYS A 155 -2.79 37.41 1.55
N THR A 156 -3.27 37.23 0.34
CA THR A 156 -2.90 36.13 -0.52
C THR A 156 -1.53 36.38 -1.15
N LEU A 157 -0.57 35.54 -0.82
CA LEU A 157 0.79 35.55 -1.36
C LEU A 157 0.89 34.77 -2.67
N ALA A 158 0.24 33.62 -2.72
CA ALA A 158 0.13 32.80 -3.92
C ALA A 158 -1.25 32.15 -3.98
N GLU A 159 -1.96 32.29 -5.09
CA GLU A 159 -3.29 31.69 -5.27
C GLU A 159 -3.24 30.21 -5.63
N ASN A 160 -2.20 29.82 -6.37
CA ASN A 160 -2.05 28.46 -6.91
C ASN A 160 -0.60 27.99 -6.70
N ALA A 161 -0.26 27.67 -5.46
CA ALA A 161 0.99 27.00 -5.16
C ALA A 161 0.77 25.49 -5.19
N THR A 162 1.64 24.75 -5.87
CA THR A 162 1.61 23.28 -5.88
C THR A 162 2.59 22.76 -4.84
N VAL A 163 2.11 21.90 -3.96
CA VAL A 163 2.96 21.22 -2.97
C VAL A 163 3.85 20.22 -3.69
N MET A 164 5.15 20.40 -3.61
CA MET A 164 6.14 19.52 -4.23
C MET A 164 6.59 18.42 -3.27
N ASN A 165 6.83 18.81 -2.02
CA ASN A 165 7.26 17.86 -0.98
C ASN A 165 6.85 18.38 0.39
N VAL A 166 6.49 17.47 1.28
CA VAL A 166 6.23 17.76 2.69
C VAL A 166 7.37 17.17 3.51
N GLY A 167 8.20 18.01 4.08
CA GLY A 167 9.34 17.61 4.90
C GLY A 167 8.90 16.79 6.11
N LYS A 168 9.77 15.87 6.55
CA LYS A 168 9.55 15.13 7.81
C LYS A 168 9.60 16.11 8.99
N PRO A 169 8.81 15.87 10.05
CA PRO A 169 8.89 16.68 11.26
C PRO A 169 10.29 16.62 11.84
N ASP A 170 10.88 17.76 12.10
CA ASP A 170 12.18 17.86 12.76
C ASP A 170 12.00 17.50 14.25
N THR A 171 12.37 16.28 14.61
CA THR A 171 12.31 15.77 15.99
C THR A 171 13.44 16.30 16.88
N THR A 172 14.39 17.07 16.30
CA THR A 172 15.58 17.59 16.99
C THR A 172 15.41 19.02 17.50
N GLY A 173 14.31 19.69 17.18
CA GLY A 173 14.04 21.06 17.64
C GLY A 173 13.69 21.11 19.13
N ALA A 174 14.54 21.73 19.94
CA ALA A 174 14.40 21.87 21.40
C ALA A 174 13.19 22.71 21.88
N LEU A 175 12.32 23.15 20.99
CA LEU A 175 11.16 24.00 21.24
C LEU A 175 9.89 23.45 20.58
N GLY A 176 9.58 22.17 20.78
CA GLY A 176 8.20 21.61 20.69
C GLY A 176 7.24 22.11 19.61
N GLY A 177 7.72 22.72 18.54
CA GLY A 177 6.93 23.20 17.43
C GLY A 177 6.91 22.17 16.29
N ASN A 178 5.72 21.94 15.74
CA ASN A 178 5.49 21.08 14.57
C ASN A 178 5.98 21.78 13.28
N ASP A 179 7.19 22.37 13.32
CA ASP A 179 7.78 23.15 12.25
C ASP A 179 8.21 22.20 11.11
N ARG A 180 7.30 21.98 10.16
CA ARG A 180 7.63 21.25 8.93
C ARG A 180 7.95 22.26 7.83
N LEU A 181 9.02 22.00 7.12
CA LEU A 181 9.34 22.68 5.86
C LEU A 181 8.55 22.00 4.74
N VAL A 182 7.84 22.79 3.97
CA VAL A 182 7.08 22.34 2.81
C VAL A 182 7.62 23.03 1.58
N SER A 183 7.94 22.23 0.56
CA SER A 183 8.39 22.78 -0.73
C SER A 183 7.19 23.07 -1.63
N PHE A 184 7.10 24.27 -2.13
CA PHE A 184 6.04 24.72 -3.03
C PHE A 184 6.61 25.18 -4.37
N SER A 185 5.93 24.79 -5.46
CA SER A 185 6.16 25.34 -6.79
C SER A 185 5.14 26.44 -7.06
N MET A 186 5.62 27.64 -7.41
CA MET A 186 4.79 28.82 -7.67
C MET A 186 5.48 29.77 -8.66
N PRO A 187 4.76 30.79 -9.22
CA PRO A 187 5.38 31.82 -10.03
C PRO A 187 6.49 32.57 -9.27
N PRO A 188 7.59 32.98 -9.95
CA PRO A 188 8.71 33.65 -9.30
C PRO A 188 8.34 34.90 -8.51
N GLU A 189 7.36 35.67 -8.99
CA GLU A 189 6.86 36.88 -8.31
C GLU A 189 6.18 36.56 -6.98
N ALA A 190 5.41 35.45 -6.92
CA ALA A 190 4.80 34.96 -5.69
C ALA A 190 5.86 34.42 -4.73
N ALA A 191 6.84 33.70 -5.26
CA ALA A 191 7.95 33.17 -4.48
C ALA A 191 8.74 34.29 -3.79
N ALA A 192 9.02 35.41 -4.49
CA ALA A 192 9.72 36.57 -3.91
C ALA A 192 8.94 37.15 -2.73
N LYS A 193 7.61 37.33 -2.86
CA LYS A 193 6.73 37.85 -1.79
C LYS A 193 6.72 36.89 -0.58
N VAL A 194 6.64 35.58 -0.83
CA VAL A 194 6.66 34.56 0.23
C VAL A 194 7.99 34.63 0.99
N MET A 195 9.12 34.72 0.27
CA MET A 195 10.44 34.78 0.90
C MET A 195 10.65 36.07 1.73
N GLU A 196 10.12 37.18 1.27
CA GLU A 196 10.17 38.45 2.01
C GLU A 196 9.39 38.36 3.33
N LEU A 197 8.19 37.77 3.31
CA LEU A 197 7.31 37.71 4.46
C LEU A 197 7.62 36.50 5.38
N GLN A 198 8.36 35.50 4.90
CA GLN A 198 8.74 34.34 5.71
C GLN A 198 9.55 34.72 6.96
N GLN A 199 10.33 35.81 6.89
CA GLN A 199 11.07 36.31 8.04
C GLN A 199 10.20 37.15 9.00
N ALA A 200 9.13 37.73 8.51
CA ALA A 200 8.29 38.67 9.26
C ALA A 200 7.08 38.02 9.95
N GLY A 201 6.63 36.86 9.51
CA GLY A 201 5.40 36.33 10.06
C GLY A 201 4.99 34.94 9.62
N ALA A 202 3.84 34.56 10.14
CA ALA A 202 3.23 33.26 9.96
C ALA A 202 2.60 33.15 8.56
N ILE A 203 3.10 32.23 7.75
CA ILE A 203 2.50 31.83 6.48
C ILE A 203 1.63 30.61 6.71
N MET A 204 0.41 30.64 6.20
CA MET A 204 -0.55 29.55 6.29
C MET A 204 -0.87 29.02 4.90
N ALA A 205 -1.02 27.71 4.77
CA ALA A 205 -1.50 27.07 3.56
C ALA A 205 -2.99 26.74 3.73
N VAL A 206 -3.81 27.18 2.78
CA VAL A 206 -5.24 26.87 2.71
C VAL A 206 -5.45 25.93 1.52
N VAL A 207 -5.86 24.70 1.82
CA VAL A 207 -6.21 23.69 0.81
C VAL A 207 -7.52 24.11 0.14
N ARG A 208 -7.60 23.91 -1.17
CA ARG A 208 -8.75 24.34 -1.97
C ARG A 208 -9.70 23.20 -2.27
#